data_5b4226ed6ce300f9ac2ee9a6129c1328
#
_entry.id   5b4226ed6ce300f9ac2ee9a6129c1328
#
_cell.length_a   1.000
_cell.length_b   1.000
_cell.length_c   1.000
_cell.angle_alpha   90.00
_cell.angle_beta   90.00
_cell.angle_gamma   90.00
#
_symmetry.space_group_name_H-M   'P 1'
#
loop_
_entity.id
_entity.type
_entity.pdbx_description
1 polymer ?
#
loop_
_entity_poly.entity_id
_entity_poly.type
_entity_poly.pdbx_seq_one_letter_code
_entity_poly.pdbx_strand_id
1 'polypeptide(L)'
;VYTGTTTSTSSNTCYGHWFTSTGNVCGYDSNAYIFAEFYPDKYGCYVGQYPSRLQKGKTYTIRQAIQYQKDGKWYTATMVVRLKAV
;
A
#
# COMPACT_ATOMS: atom_id res chain seq x y z
N VAL A 1 3.19 -3.51 12.65
CA VAL A 1 2.20 -4.17 11.79
C VAL A 1 1.04 -3.21 11.52
N TYR A 2 0.79 -2.93 10.27
CA TYR A 2 -0.32 -2.09 9.87
C TYR A 2 -1.59 -2.92 9.74
N THR A 3 -2.65 -2.47 10.35
CA THR A 3 -3.99 -3.01 10.13
C THR A 3 -4.87 -1.88 9.64
N GLY A 4 -5.44 -2.02 8.46
CA GLY A 4 -6.31 -1.00 7.93
C GLY A 4 -7.11 -1.54 6.76
N THR A 5 -8.32 -1.05 6.61
CA THR A 5 -9.20 -1.43 5.52
C THR A 5 -9.62 -0.18 4.79
N THR A 6 -9.38 -0.15 3.50
CA THR A 6 -9.98 0.85 2.64
C THR A 6 -11.08 0.18 1.85
N THR A 7 -12.23 0.83 1.80
CA THR A 7 -13.31 0.34 0.96
C THR A 7 -13.03 0.78 -0.47
N SER A 8 -12.72 -0.17 -1.31
CA SER A 8 -12.76 0.10 -2.73
C SER A 8 -14.19 -0.02 -3.22
N THR A 9 -14.47 0.51 -4.38
CA THR A 9 -15.78 0.39 -5.02
C THR A 9 -16.11 -1.06 -5.44
N SER A 10 -15.15 -1.96 -5.33
CA SER A 10 -15.39 -3.38 -5.56
C SER A 10 -15.88 -4.04 -4.28
N SER A 11 -16.53 -5.19 -4.41
CA SER A 11 -17.08 -5.94 -3.29
C SER A 11 -16.02 -6.57 -2.39
N ASN A 12 -14.75 -6.36 -2.67
CA ASN A 12 -13.67 -7.02 -1.95
C ASN A 12 -13.07 -6.09 -0.90
N THR A 13 -12.79 -6.65 0.27
CA THR A 13 -12.05 -5.96 1.32
C THR A 13 -10.58 -5.87 0.95
N CYS A 14 -10.02 -4.69 1.08
CA CYS A 14 -8.60 -4.48 0.84
C CYS A 14 -7.97 -3.77 2.05
N TYR A 15 -6.68 -3.96 2.20
CA TYR A 15 -5.88 -3.33 3.25
C TYR A 15 -4.87 -2.41 2.55
N GLY A 16 -5.04 -1.11 2.71
CA GLY A 16 -4.20 -0.16 2.01
C GLY A 16 -4.00 1.13 2.76
N HIS A 17 -2.97 1.85 2.35
CA HIS A 17 -2.66 3.13 2.93
C HIS A 17 -1.73 3.93 2.02
N TRP A 18 -1.64 5.24 2.29
CA TRP A 18 -0.67 6.10 1.65
C TRP A 18 0.68 6.03 2.35
N PHE A 19 1.74 6.18 1.57
CA PHE A 19 3.11 6.12 2.06
C PHE A 19 3.89 7.34 1.61
N THR A 20 4.79 7.80 2.47
CA THR A 20 5.70 8.90 2.16
C THR A 20 6.79 8.45 1.20
N SER A 21 7.62 9.40 0.75
CA SER A 21 8.75 9.10 -0.11
C SER A 21 9.78 8.16 0.52
N THR A 22 9.78 8.05 1.84
CA THR A 22 10.67 7.15 2.59
C THR A 22 10.00 5.84 2.98
N GLY A 23 8.75 5.63 2.57
CA GLY A 23 8.04 4.37 2.82
C GLY A 23 7.31 4.30 4.14
N ASN A 24 7.11 5.41 4.83
CA ASN A 24 6.36 5.46 6.08
C ASN A 24 4.87 5.67 5.80
N VAL A 25 4.02 5.04 6.60
CA VAL A 25 2.58 5.21 6.51
C VAL A 25 2.20 6.66 6.80
N CYS A 26 1.31 7.22 6.01
CA CYS A 26 0.80 8.58 6.18
C CYS A 26 -0.65 8.67 5.74
N GLY A 27 -1.25 9.84 5.96
CA GLY A 27 -2.58 10.15 5.45
C GLY A 27 -2.54 10.63 4.00
N TYR A 28 -3.71 10.93 3.46
CA TYR A 28 -3.84 11.54 2.14
C TYR A 28 -3.58 13.05 2.27
N ASP A 29 -2.31 13.42 2.23
CA ASP A 29 -1.88 14.80 2.46
C ASP A 29 -0.67 15.13 1.56
N SER A 30 -0.01 16.25 1.85
CA SER A 30 1.14 16.70 1.05
C SER A 30 2.35 15.76 1.12
N ASN A 31 2.38 14.85 2.09
CA ASN A 31 3.46 13.87 2.24
C ASN A 31 3.15 12.55 1.55
N ALA A 32 1.95 12.38 1.02
CA ALA A 32 1.53 11.15 0.34
C ALA A 32 2.17 11.06 -1.05
N TYR A 33 2.94 10.03 -1.29
CA TYR A 33 3.61 9.79 -2.57
C TYR A 33 3.08 8.56 -3.27
N ILE A 34 2.87 7.47 -2.53
CA ILE A 34 2.51 6.18 -3.08
C ILE A 34 1.36 5.61 -2.26
N PHE A 35 0.34 5.14 -2.95
CA PHE A 35 -0.74 4.36 -2.34
C PHE A 35 -0.52 2.90 -2.70
N ALA A 36 -0.49 2.04 -1.69
CA ALA A 36 -0.37 0.61 -1.92
C ALA A 36 -1.43 -0.11 -1.10
N GLU A 37 -2.08 -1.09 -1.71
CA GLU A 37 -3.10 -1.89 -1.05
C GLU A 37 -2.96 -3.36 -1.39
N PHE A 38 -3.36 -4.20 -0.44
CA PHE A 38 -3.28 -5.65 -0.54
C PHE A 38 -4.70 -6.23 -0.51
N TYR A 39 -4.98 -7.14 -1.42
CA TYR A 39 -6.27 -7.83 -1.55
C TYR A 39 -6.09 -9.29 -1.18
N PRO A 40 -6.44 -9.71 0.05
CA PRO A 40 -6.25 -11.11 0.46
C PRO A 40 -7.05 -12.09 -0.39
N ASP A 41 -8.26 -11.71 -0.79
CA ASP A 41 -9.15 -12.60 -1.53
C ASP A 41 -8.71 -12.83 -2.97
N LYS A 42 -7.91 -11.92 -3.51
CA LYS A 42 -7.42 -11.99 -4.90
C LYS A 42 -5.93 -12.26 -4.97
N TYR A 43 -5.26 -12.38 -3.83
CA TYR A 43 -3.80 -12.56 -3.76
C TYR A 43 -3.05 -11.54 -4.60
N GLY A 44 -3.48 -10.30 -4.52
CA GLY A 44 -2.91 -9.25 -5.33
C GLY A 44 -2.62 -7.99 -4.55
N CYS A 45 -1.81 -7.14 -5.15
CA CYS A 45 -1.53 -5.80 -4.66
C CYS A 45 -1.83 -4.79 -5.76
N TYR A 46 -2.30 -3.64 -5.34
CA TYR A 46 -2.45 -2.50 -6.24
C TYR A 46 -1.54 -1.39 -5.76
N VAL A 47 -0.89 -0.73 -6.68
CA VAL A 47 -0.04 0.42 -6.38
C VAL A 47 -0.50 1.60 -7.21
N GLY A 48 -0.91 2.66 -6.54
CA GLY A 48 -1.19 3.96 -7.15
C GLY A 48 -0.12 4.96 -6.73
N GLN A 49 0.04 6.02 -7.49
CA GLN A 49 1.09 6.99 -7.19
C GLN A 49 0.70 8.38 -7.68
N TYR A 50 1.37 9.38 -7.10
CA TYR A 50 1.33 10.74 -7.61
C TYR A 50 2.57 10.98 -8.47
N PRO A 51 2.47 10.88 -9.80
CA PRO A 51 3.65 11.04 -10.66
C PRO A 51 4.35 12.38 -10.48
N SER A 52 3.58 13.44 -10.21
CA SER A 52 4.12 14.78 -10.04
C SER A 52 5.01 14.95 -8.80
N ARG A 53 4.90 14.02 -7.84
CA ARG A 53 5.71 14.07 -6.61
C ARG A 53 6.95 13.19 -6.71
N LEU A 54 6.97 12.25 -7.64
CA LEU A 54 8.08 11.32 -7.80
C LEU A 54 9.19 11.96 -8.60
N GLN A 55 10.42 11.75 -8.15
CA GLN A 55 11.61 12.27 -8.84
C GLN A 55 12.12 11.23 -9.83
N LYS A 56 12.26 11.63 -11.07
CA LYS A 56 12.77 10.78 -12.14
C LYS A 56 14.12 10.19 -11.75
N GLY A 57 14.27 8.89 -11.92
CA GLY A 57 15.50 8.17 -11.62
C GLY A 57 15.61 7.69 -10.17
N LYS A 58 14.72 8.13 -9.30
CA LYS A 58 14.75 7.72 -7.89
C LYS A 58 13.95 6.44 -7.68
N THR A 59 14.44 5.58 -6.79
CA THR A 59 13.75 4.37 -6.39
C THR A 59 13.09 4.56 -5.03
N TYR A 60 11.84 4.15 -4.94
CA TYR A 60 11.02 4.23 -3.73
C TYR A 60 10.73 2.82 -3.27
N THR A 61 10.95 2.56 -1.99
CA THR A 61 10.71 1.23 -1.43
C THR A 61 9.77 1.32 -0.25
N ILE A 62 8.74 0.49 -0.26
CA ILE A 62 7.81 0.31 0.85
C ILE A 62 7.96 -1.11 1.33
N ARG A 63 8.12 -1.28 2.64
CA ARG A 63 8.11 -2.59 3.29
C ARG A 63 7.22 -2.47 4.50
N GLN A 64 6.04 -3.08 4.41
CA GLN A 64 5.03 -2.95 5.46
C GLN A 64 4.45 -4.30 5.80
N ALA A 65 4.49 -4.64 7.09
CA ALA A 65 3.78 -5.80 7.60
C ALA A 65 2.30 -5.47 7.69
N ILE A 66 1.48 -6.35 7.14
CA ILE A 66 0.03 -6.22 7.10
C ILE A 66 -0.58 -7.37 7.87
N GLN A 67 -1.50 -7.07 8.77
CA GLN A 67 -2.30 -8.06 9.44
C GLN A 67 -3.71 -8.02 8.85
N TYR A 68 -4.19 -9.15 8.36
CA TYR A 68 -5.48 -9.23 7.69
C TYR A 68 -6.26 -10.45 8.15
N GLN A 69 -7.57 -10.41 7.93
CA GLN A 69 -8.47 -11.50 8.28
C GLN A 69 -9.01 -12.13 7.00
N LYS A 70 -8.97 -13.46 6.94
CA LYS A 70 -9.54 -14.24 5.86
C LYS A 70 -10.19 -15.48 6.44
N ASP A 71 -11.44 -15.73 6.07
CA ASP A 71 -12.23 -16.88 6.56
C ASP A 71 -12.25 -16.97 8.09
N GLY A 72 -12.34 -15.83 8.76
CA GLY A 72 -12.37 -15.75 10.22
C GLY A 72 -11.03 -15.93 10.91
N LYS A 73 -9.96 -16.12 10.17
CA LYS A 73 -8.61 -16.31 10.70
C LYS A 73 -7.74 -15.11 10.40
N TRP A 74 -6.82 -14.80 11.33
CA TRP A 74 -5.87 -13.71 11.17
C TRP A 74 -4.56 -14.22 10.59
N TYR A 75 -4.05 -13.46 9.65
CA TYR A 75 -2.78 -13.73 8.96
C TYR A 75 -1.93 -12.48 8.96
N THR A 76 -0.62 -12.68 8.87
CA THR A 76 0.33 -11.59 8.68
C THR A 76 1.09 -11.82 7.39
N ALA A 77 1.21 -10.76 6.60
CA ALA A 77 1.99 -10.76 5.36
C ALA A 77 2.85 -9.51 5.30
N THR A 78 3.99 -9.59 4.64
CA THR A 78 4.81 -8.43 4.36
C THR A 78 4.58 -7.98 2.93
N MET A 79 4.11 -6.76 2.78
CA MET A 79 3.98 -6.13 1.47
C MET A 79 5.27 -5.39 1.15
N VAL A 80 5.88 -5.73 0.02
CA VAL A 80 7.08 -5.05 -0.46
C VAL A 80 6.79 -4.46 -1.82
N VAL A 81 6.96 -3.15 -1.93
CA VAL A 81 6.80 -2.43 -3.19
C VAL A 81 8.11 -1.73 -3.47
N ARG A 82 8.64 -1.93 -4.67
CA ARG A 82 9.82 -1.23 -5.15
C ARG A 82 9.48 -0.58 -6.47
N LEU A 83 9.53 0.74 -6.48
CA LEU A 83 9.11 1.54 -7.62
C LEU A 83 10.23 2.47 -8.06
N LYS A 84 10.59 2.39 -9.33
CA LYS A 84 11.55 3.35 -9.91
C LYS A 84 10.80 4.32 -10.81
N ALA A 85 10.94 5.60 -10.55
CA ALA A 85 10.35 6.64 -11.39
C ALA A 85 11.18 6.83 -12.67
N VAL A 86 10.52 6.72 -13.81
CA VAL A 86 11.17 6.85 -15.13
C VAL A 86 10.60 8.03 -15.91
#